data_e392a8d89e966d70433fe6b49e03d0c5
#
_entry.id   e392a8d89e966d70433fe6b49e03d0c5
#
_cell.length_a   1.000
_cell.length_b   1.000
_cell.length_c   1.000
_cell.angle_alpha   90.00
_cell.angle_beta   90.00
_cell.angle_gamma   90.00
#
_symmetry.space_group_name_H-M   'P 1'
#
loop_
_entity.id
_entity.type
_entity.pdbx_description
1 polymer ?
#
loop_
_entity_poly.entity_id
_entity_poly.type
_entity_poly.pdbx_seq_one_letter_code
_entity_poly.pdbx_strand_id
1 'polypeptide(L)'
;MTDKIADTIVKTIDYAYTLIGTPYVLWKYNEEYDFYCDIIPSTQEINDNGVNCASFVNLLIQYAGRKIPENTFENSLRGGTDFWFKYFNSKDMLTKFDYTIKYPLGTLFLRNYRNIVDQGHIAMLLEYYEKDSSKILYSKIIHAYCYKDIRQVGITTLGHSHFSISENTGYYEYAILPIKWLKI
;
A
#
# COMPACT_ATOMS: atom_id res chain seq x y z
N MET A 1 -18.46 -8.90 -6.53
CA MET A 1 -17.40 -8.13 -7.25
C MET A 1 -17.59 -8.47 -8.72
N THR A 2 -17.59 -7.49 -9.63
CA THR A 2 -17.69 -7.83 -11.07
C THR A 2 -16.44 -8.60 -11.49
N ASP A 3 -16.55 -9.54 -12.44
CA ASP A 3 -15.43 -10.37 -12.89
C ASP A 3 -14.21 -9.54 -13.34
N LYS A 4 -14.48 -8.37 -13.94
CA LYS A 4 -13.43 -7.44 -14.36
C LYS A 4 -12.60 -6.88 -13.18
N ILE A 5 -13.23 -6.58 -12.04
CA ILE A 5 -12.51 -6.10 -10.84
C ILE A 5 -11.65 -7.23 -10.27
N ALA A 6 -12.21 -8.45 -10.19
CA ALA A 6 -11.48 -9.61 -9.69
C ALA A 6 -10.23 -9.88 -10.56
N ASP A 7 -10.39 -9.91 -11.89
CA ASP A 7 -9.29 -10.10 -12.83
C ASP A 7 -8.21 -9.01 -12.71
N THR A 8 -8.60 -7.75 -12.58
CA THR A 8 -7.64 -6.65 -12.36
C THR A 8 -6.86 -6.83 -11.06
N ILE A 9 -7.52 -7.24 -9.98
CA ILE A 9 -6.86 -7.47 -8.69
C ILE A 9 -5.87 -8.63 -8.78
N VAL A 10 -6.25 -9.75 -9.41
CA VAL A 10 -5.35 -10.90 -9.61
C VAL A 10 -4.09 -10.45 -10.35
N LYS A 11 -4.22 -9.77 -11.49
CA LYS A 11 -3.09 -9.24 -12.27
C LYS A 11 -2.23 -8.26 -11.47
N THR A 12 -2.85 -7.42 -10.65
CA THR A 12 -2.12 -6.47 -9.80
C THR A 12 -1.33 -7.18 -8.69
N ILE A 13 -1.89 -8.24 -8.12
CA ILE A 13 -1.21 -9.09 -7.15
C ILE A 13 -0.04 -9.82 -7.81
N ASP A 14 -0.24 -10.41 -9.00
CA ASP A 14 0.83 -11.06 -9.76
C ASP A 14 1.98 -10.09 -10.06
N TYR A 15 1.66 -8.87 -10.46
CA TYR A 15 2.66 -7.82 -10.66
C TYR A 15 3.37 -7.46 -9.35
N ALA A 16 2.65 -7.36 -8.23
CA ALA A 16 3.26 -7.10 -6.93
C ALA A 16 4.31 -8.15 -6.55
N TYR A 17 4.06 -9.43 -6.87
CA TYR A 17 5.02 -10.50 -6.66
C TYR A 17 6.31 -10.32 -7.46
N THR A 18 6.24 -9.75 -8.67
CA THR A 18 7.45 -9.48 -9.49
C THR A 18 8.36 -8.41 -8.89
N LEU A 19 7.84 -7.59 -7.97
CA LEU A 19 8.58 -6.52 -7.31
C LEU A 19 9.20 -6.93 -5.97
N ILE A 20 9.04 -8.18 -5.52
CA ILE A 20 9.67 -8.67 -4.28
C ILE A 20 11.19 -8.56 -4.40
N GLY A 21 11.83 -8.04 -3.36
CA GLY A 21 13.28 -7.80 -3.34
C GLY A 21 13.69 -6.42 -3.83
N THR A 22 12.80 -5.65 -4.44
CA THR A 22 13.09 -4.24 -4.80
C THR A 22 13.55 -3.47 -3.56
N PRO A 23 14.70 -2.76 -3.62
CA PRO A 23 15.24 -2.05 -2.47
C PRO A 23 14.28 -1.02 -1.89
N TYR A 24 14.25 -0.89 -0.58
CA TYR A 24 13.53 0.18 0.09
C TYR A 24 14.39 1.44 0.14
N VAL A 25 13.85 2.55 -0.36
CA VAL A 25 14.49 3.87 -0.34
C VAL A 25 13.56 4.88 0.31
N LEU A 26 14.07 5.57 1.35
CA LEU A 26 13.35 6.69 1.96
C LEU A 26 13.46 7.91 1.04
N TRP A 27 12.33 8.54 0.68
CA TRP A 27 12.36 9.81 -0.03
C TRP A 27 12.98 10.87 0.86
N LYS A 28 14.05 11.46 0.36
CA LYS A 28 14.57 12.70 0.92
C LYS A 28 13.80 13.86 0.32
N TYR A 29 13.49 14.85 1.12
CA TYR A 29 12.62 16.01 0.86
C TYR A 29 12.89 16.82 -0.41
N ASN A 30 13.95 16.55 -1.16
CA ASN A 30 14.38 17.34 -2.33
C ASN A 30 14.73 16.49 -3.56
N GLU A 31 14.50 15.20 -3.55
CA GLU A 31 14.73 14.36 -4.72
C GLU A 31 13.36 13.98 -5.29
N GLU A 32 13.00 14.66 -6.38
CA GLU A 32 11.83 14.34 -7.20
C GLU A 32 12.00 12.96 -7.83
N TYR A 33 11.75 11.93 -7.05
CA TYR A 33 11.48 10.63 -7.60
C TYR A 33 10.01 10.57 -8.00
N ASP A 34 9.76 11.08 -9.21
CA ASP A 34 8.45 11.06 -9.83
C ASP A 34 8.10 9.65 -10.33
N PHE A 35 7.79 8.72 -9.41
CA PHE A 35 7.01 7.53 -9.78
C PHE A 35 5.55 7.89 -10.13
N TYR A 36 5.34 9.10 -10.65
CA TYR A 36 4.04 9.61 -11.11
C TYR A 36 3.96 9.73 -12.62
N CYS A 37 4.97 9.24 -13.34
CA CYS A 37 4.92 9.25 -14.79
C CYS A 37 3.72 8.45 -15.27
N ASP A 38 3.10 8.90 -16.34
CA ASP A 38 1.99 8.20 -17.01
C ASP A 38 2.42 6.81 -17.54
N ILE A 39 3.70 6.49 -17.49
CA ILE A 39 4.33 5.23 -17.92
C ILE A 39 4.96 4.57 -16.71
N ILE A 40 4.58 3.33 -16.42
CA ILE A 40 5.21 2.52 -15.37
C ILE A 40 6.68 2.28 -15.77
N PRO A 41 7.66 2.59 -14.90
CA PRO A 41 9.05 2.32 -15.20
C PRO A 41 9.30 0.82 -15.40
N SER A 42 10.34 0.47 -16.12
CA SER A 42 10.77 -0.93 -16.22
C SER A 42 11.14 -1.50 -14.85
N THR A 43 11.03 -2.82 -14.69
CA THR A 43 11.43 -3.48 -13.44
C THR A 43 12.90 -3.18 -13.08
N GLN A 44 13.78 -3.02 -14.06
CA GLN A 44 15.16 -2.63 -13.83
C GLN A 44 15.28 -1.24 -13.23
N GLU A 45 14.60 -0.24 -13.80
CA GLU A 45 14.57 1.12 -13.26
C GLU A 45 14.00 1.17 -11.84
N ILE A 46 12.93 0.38 -11.57
CA ILE A 46 12.34 0.27 -10.24
C ILE A 46 13.36 -0.32 -9.24
N ASN A 47 14.11 -1.34 -9.64
CA ASN A 47 15.11 -1.98 -8.79
C ASN A 47 16.34 -1.08 -8.56
N ASP A 48 16.77 -0.35 -9.58
CA ASP A 48 17.93 0.55 -9.47
C ASP A 48 17.63 1.75 -8.56
N ASN A 49 16.40 2.23 -8.59
CA ASN A 49 15.96 3.41 -7.85
C ASN A 49 15.36 3.08 -6.49
N GLY A 50 14.84 1.88 -6.32
CA GLY A 50 14.13 1.45 -5.11
C GLY A 50 12.76 2.11 -4.95
N VAL A 51 12.03 1.70 -3.92
CA VAL A 51 10.70 2.21 -3.59
C VAL A 51 10.52 2.39 -2.08
N ASN A 52 9.65 3.29 -1.65
CA ASN A 52 9.09 3.28 -0.30
C ASN A 52 7.68 2.66 -0.31
N CYS A 53 7.04 2.59 0.86
CA CYS A 53 5.71 1.98 0.98
C CYS A 53 4.66 2.66 0.09
N ALA A 54 4.70 3.98 -0.03
CA ALA A 54 3.74 4.74 -0.82
C ALA A 54 4.01 4.62 -2.32
N SER A 55 5.27 4.78 -2.77
CA SER A 55 5.63 4.61 -4.19
C SER A 55 5.40 3.19 -4.69
N PHE A 56 5.64 2.17 -3.85
CA PHE A 56 5.28 0.79 -4.19
C PHE A 56 3.78 0.66 -4.49
N VAL A 57 2.91 1.19 -3.62
CA VAL A 57 1.46 1.15 -3.86
C VAL A 57 1.05 2.00 -5.07
N ASN A 58 1.74 3.12 -5.33
CA ASN A 58 1.52 3.92 -6.55
C ASN A 58 1.75 3.08 -7.82
N LEU A 59 2.83 2.29 -7.87
CA LEU A 59 3.08 1.36 -8.97
C LEU A 59 1.94 0.36 -9.15
N LEU A 60 1.40 -0.21 -8.06
CA LEU A 60 0.29 -1.14 -8.12
C LEU A 60 -1.00 -0.48 -8.66
N ILE A 61 -1.30 0.73 -8.21
CA ILE A 61 -2.44 1.53 -8.68
C ILE A 61 -2.30 1.84 -10.18
N GLN A 62 -1.10 2.26 -10.62
CA GLN A 62 -0.81 2.53 -12.03
C GLN A 62 -0.89 1.25 -12.87
N TYR A 63 -0.35 0.13 -12.39
CA TYR A 63 -0.45 -1.16 -13.07
C TYR A 63 -1.92 -1.62 -13.24
N ALA A 64 -2.77 -1.32 -12.28
CA ALA A 64 -4.22 -1.52 -12.38
C ALA A 64 -4.92 -0.58 -13.39
N GLY A 65 -4.16 0.22 -14.14
CA GLY A 65 -4.65 1.18 -15.14
C GLY A 65 -5.24 2.44 -14.54
N ARG A 66 -4.79 2.84 -13.35
CA ARG A 66 -5.27 4.05 -12.67
C ARG A 66 -4.15 5.10 -12.61
N LYS A 67 -4.55 6.37 -12.71
CA LYS A 67 -3.62 7.49 -12.55
C LYS A 67 -3.56 7.93 -11.09
N ILE A 68 -2.38 8.33 -10.64
CA ILE A 68 -2.27 8.99 -9.34
C ILE A 68 -2.88 10.39 -9.47
N PRO A 69 -3.92 10.73 -8.69
CA PRO A 69 -4.61 12.01 -8.81
C PRO A 69 -3.68 13.20 -8.61
N GLU A 70 -4.02 14.34 -9.22
CA GLU A 70 -3.31 15.58 -8.97
C GLU A 70 -3.38 15.99 -7.51
N ASN A 71 -2.26 16.55 -7.01
CA ASN A 71 -2.21 16.98 -5.61
C ASN A 71 -2.89 18.34 -5.44
N THR A 72 -4.04 18.32 -4.79
CA THR A 72 -4.79 19.52 -4.40
C THR A 72 -4.68 19.81 -2.90
N PHE A 73 -3.86 19.06 -2.16
CA PHE A 73 -3.72 19.16 -0.71
C PHE A 73 -2.42 19.88 -0.34
N GLU A 74 -2.53 20.98 0.36
CA GLU A 74 -1.37 21.69 0.89
C GLU A 74 -0.55 20.80 1.82
N ASN A 75 0.77 20.96 1.79
CA ASN A 75 1.73 20.26 2.63
C ASN A 75 1.70 18.72 2.52
N SER A 76 1.23 18.19 1.41
CA SER A 76 1.27 16.76 1.09
C SER A 76 2.14 16.50 -0.13
N LEU A 77 2.93 15.42 -0.10
CA LEU A 77 3.59 14.92 -1.31
C LEU A 77 2.59 14.07 -2.10
N ARG A 78 2.41 14.35 -3.39
CA ARG A 78 1.57 13.57 -4.29
C ARG A 78 1.93 12.08 -4.20
N GLY A 79 0.94 11.23 -3.98
CA GLY A 79 1.13 9.79 -3.84
C GLY A 79 1.77 9.33 -2.52
N GLY A 80 2.10 10.23 -1.60
CA GLY A 80 2.55 9.88 -0.25
C GLY A 80 1.41 9.40 0.67
N THR A 81 1.74 8.88 1.83
CA THR A 81 0.72 8.35 2.78
C THR A 81 -0.26 9.42 3.25
N ASP A 82 0.20 10.65 3.52
CA ASP A 82 -0.66 11.78 3.87
C ASP A 82 -1.58 12.20 2.71
N PHE A 83 -1.04 12.24 1.49
CA PHE A 83 -1.83 12.49 0.29
C PHE A 83 -2.93 11.44 0.12
N TRP A 84 -2.59 10.16 0.22
CA TRP A 84 -3.56 9.08 0.09
C TRP A 84 -4.62 9.11 1.17
N PHE A 85 -4.25 9.43 2.41
CA PHE A 85 -5.23 9.62 3.46
C PHE A 85 -6.21 10.74 3.13
N LYS A 86 -5.72 11.93 2.79
CA LYS A 86 -6.56 13.09 2.44
C LYS A 86 -7.44 12.81 1.22
N TYR A 87 -6.86 12.22 0.18
CA TYR A 87 -7.58 11.87 -1.04
C TYR A 87 -8.71 10.87 -0.77
N PHE A 88 -8.42 9.74 -0.16
CA PHE A 88 -9.43 8.72 0.13
C PHE A 88 -10.49 9.22 1.11
N ASN A 89 -10.10 10.04 2.08
CA ASN A 89 -11.05 10.66 3.01
C ASN A 89 -11.99 11.64 2.28
N SER A 90 -11.47 12.48 1.40
CA SER A 90 -12.27 13.45 0.62
C SER A 90 -13.28 12.80 -0.34
N LYS A 91 -13.05 11.53 -0.69
CA LYS A 91 -13.91 10.73 -1.58
C LYS A 91 -14.77 9.69 -0.85
N ASP A 92 -14.79 9.72 0.49
CA ASP A 92 -15.49 8.74 1.33
C ASP A 92 -15.10 7.28 1.00
N MET A 93 -13.80 7.07 0.74
CA MET A 93 -13.25 5.77 0.39
C MET A 93 -12.65 5.04 1.60
N LEU A 94 -12.30 5.75 2.66
CA LEU A 94 -11.76 5.16 3.88
C LEU A 94 -12.83 4.37 4.64
N THR A 95 -12.43 3.20 5.12
CA THR A 95 -13.18 2.44 6.11
C THR A 95 -12.25 2.25 7.30
N LYS A 96 -12.71 2.53 8.52
CA LYS A 96 -11.89 2.27 9.70
C LYS A 96 -11.52 0.79 9.75
N PHE A 97 -10.25 0.50 10.02
CA PHE A 97 -9.79 -0.88 10.07
C PHE A 97 -10.47 -1.63 11.23
N ASP A 98 -11.01 -2.79 10.92
CA ASP A 98 -11.62 -3.71 11.87
C ASP A 98 -11.01 -5.11 11.68
N TYR A 99 -10.30 -5.59 12.69
CA TYR A 99 -9.61 -6.88 12.67
C TYR A 99 -10.55 -8.09 12.80
N THR A 100 -11.86 -7.86 13.00
CA THR A 100 -12.86 -8.92 13.10
C THR A 100 -13.52 -9.26 11.77
N ILE A 101 -13.31 -8.44 10.74
CA ILE A 101 -13.91 -8.66 9.42
C ILE A 101 -12.93 -9.19 8.40
N LYS A 102 -13.44 -9.90 7.41
CA LYS A 102 -12.68 -10.36 6.26
C LYS A 102 -12.71 -9.32 5.15
N TYR A 103 -11.55 -8.82 4.75
CA TYR A 103 -11.41 -7.88 3.64
C TYR A 103 -11.18 -8.62 2.31
N PRO A 104 -11.68 -8.10 1.16
CA PRO A 104 -11.34 -8.65 -0.15
C PRO A 104 -9.83 -8.57 -0.44
N LEU A 105 -9.29 -9.54 -1.20
CA LEU A 105 -7.91 -9.45 -1.71
C LEU A 105 -7.71 -8.16 -2.51
N GLY A 106 -6.51 -7.59 -2.45
CA GLY A 106 -6.21 -6.28 -3.04
C GLY A 106 -6.69 -5.10 -2.20
N THR A 107 -7.27 -5.31 -1.01
CA THR A 107 -7.55 -4.20 -0.07
C THR A 107 -6.25 -3.51 0.31
N LEU A 108 -6.23 -2.18 0.23
CA LEU A 108 -5.13 -1.38 0.75
C LEU A 108 -5.37 -1.09 2.22
N PHE A 109 -4.34 -1.26 3.04
CA PHE A 109 -4.35 -0.88 4.45
C PHE A 109 -3.46 0.34 4.64
N LEU A 110 -3.97 1.35 5.31
CA LEU A 110 -3.32 2.64 5.48
C LEU A 110 -3.20 3.00 6.96
N ARG A 111 -1.98 3.40 7.34
CA ARG A 111 -1.68 4.18 8.54
C ARG A 111 -1.32 5.59 8.09
N ASN A 112 -2.01 6.58 8.64
CA ASN A 112 -1.77 7.96 8.23
C ASN A 112 -0.41 8.48 8.68
N TYR A 113 0.15 9.42 7.91
CA TYR A 113 1.30 10.22 8.32
C TYR A 113 0.96 11.06 9.56
N ARG A 114 1.85 11.11 10.52
CA ARG A 114 1.70 11.92 11.74
C ARG A 114 2.81 12.97 11.87
N ASN A 115 4.04 12.58 11.59
CA ASN A 115 5.22 13.43 11.66
C ASN A 115 6.41 12.75 10.97
N ILE A 116 7.59 13.41 10.97
CA ILE A 116 8.80 12.89 10.32
C ILE A 116 9.29 11.55 10.90
N VAL A 117 8.93 11.21 12.12
CA VAL A 117 9.29 9.92 12.75
C VAL A 117 8.26 8.84 12.42
N ASP A 118 6.98 9.20 12.42
CA ASP A 118 5.86 8.33 12.04
C ASP A 118 5.28 8.80 10.70
N GLN A 119 5.94 8.44 9.62
CA GLN A 119 5.57 8.84 8.25
C GLN A 119 4.37 8.08 7.69
N GLY A 120 3.70 7.28 8.54
CA GLY A 120 2.61 6.44 8.10
C GLY A 120 3.10 5.23 7.32
N HIS A 121 2.15 4.45 6.81
CA HIS A 121 2.45 3.25 6.03
C HIS A 121 1.27 2.82 5.18
N ILE A 122 1.54 2.16 4.06
CA ILE A 122 0.51 1.59 3.20
C ILE A 122 0.96 0.22 2.68
N ALA A 123 0.01 -0.72 2.62
CA ALA A 123 0.25 -2.10 2.17
C ALA A 123 -0.96 -2.65 1.41
N MET A 124 -0.79 -3.74 0.67
CA MET A 124 -1.87 -4.44 -0.02
C MET A 124 -2.06 -5.85 0.54
N LEU A 125 -3.32 -6.26 0.73
CA LEU A 125 -3.68 -7.64 1.10
C LEU A 125 -3.46 -8.59 -0.08
N LEU A 126 -2.64 -9.63 0.13
CA LEU A 126 -2.32 -10.64 -0.89
C LEU A 126 -3.11 -11.93 -0.71
N GLU A 127 -3.07 -12.49 0.48
CA GLU A 127 -3.57 -13.83 0.76
C GLU A 127 -4.23 -13.88 2.12
N TYR A 128 -5.25 -14.73 2.24
CA TYR A 128 -5.84 -15.06 3.53
C TYR A 128 -5.00 -16.08 4.29
N TYR A 129 -5.14 -16.06 5.60
CA TYR A 129 -4.63 -17.16 6.42
C TYR A 129 -5.42 -18.44 6.11
N GLU A 130 -4.71 -19.47 5.62
CA GLU A 130 -5.34 -20.68 5.08
C GLU A 130 -6.18 -21.45 6.09
N LYS A 131 -5.75 -21.48 7.38
CA LYS A 131 -6.40 -22.26 8.43
C LYS A 131 -7.70 -21.63 8.94
N ASP A 132 -7.80 -20.30 8.88
CA ASP A 132 -8.95 -19.56 9.40
C ASP A 132 -8.99 -18.14 8.79
N SER A 133 -9.80 -17.98 7.77
CA SER A 133 -9.91 -16.70 7.06
C SER A 133 -10.56 -15.58 7.88
N SER A 134 -11.12 -15.90 9.07
CA SER A 134 -11.61 -14.89 10.01
C SER A 134 -10.47 -14.21 10.79
N LYS A 135 -9.29 -14.86 10.82
CA LYS A 135 -8.11 -14.32 11.50
C LYS A 135 -7.31 -13.40 10.59
N ILE A 136 -7.89 -12.27 10.25
CA ILE A 136 -7.31 -11.32 9.28
C ILE A 136 -5.88 -10.90 9.62
N LEU A 137 -5.50 -10.82 10.89
CA LEU A 137 -4.14 -10.43 11.32
C LEU A 137 -3.06 -11.42 10.89
N TYR A 138 -3.40 -12.67 10.60
CA TYR A 138 -2.47 -13.69 10.08
C TYR A 138 -2.41 -13.70 8.54
N SER A 139 -3.29 -12.95 7.89
CA SER A 139 -3.29 -12.85 6.43
C SER A 139 -2.05 -12.11 5.93
N LYS A 140 -1.59 -12.49 4.72
CA LYS A 140 -0.37 -11.93 4.14
C LYS A 140 -0.65 -10.60 3.45
N ILE A 141 0.24 -9.66 3.68
CA ILE A 141 0.29 -8.37 2.99
C ILE A 141 1.63 -8.22 2.28
N ILE A 142 1.64 -7.44 1.21
CA ILE A 142 2.86 -7.00 0.54
C ILE A 142 3.05 -5.50 0.71
N HIS A 143 4.26 -5.10 0.98
CA HIS A 143 4.64 -3.71 1.18
C HIS A 143 6.15 -3.50 1.02
N ALA A 144 6.57 -2.29 0.75
CA ALA A 144 7.97 -1.93 0.90
C ALA A 144 8.21 -1.48 2.35
N TYR A 145 9.20 -2.09 3.01
CA TYR A 145 9.46 -1.82 4.43
C TYR A 145 10.96 -1.83 4.77
N CYS A 146 11.26 -1.19 5.88
CA CYS A 146 12.59 -1.17 6.46
C CYS A 146 12.51 -1.64 7.91
N TYR A 147 13.05 -2.83 8.18
CA TYR A 147 13.09 -3.40 9.52
C TYR A 147 14.39 -4.17 9.76
N LYS A 148 15.16 -3.77 10.76
CA LYS A 148 16.51 -4.28 11.02
C LYS A 148 17.35 -4.17 9.73
N ASP A 149 17.86 -5.29 9.25
CA ASP A 149 18.70 -5.35 8.05
C ASP A 149 17.88 -5.60 6.76
N ILE A 150 16.55 -5.76 6.87
CA ILE A 150 15.69 -5.99 5.72
C ILE A 150 15.12 -4.65 5.25
N ARG A 151 15.47 -4.25 4.03
CA ARG A 151 15.05 -3.00 3.39
C ARG A 151 14.63 -3.26 1.96
N GLN A 152 13.39 -3.70 1.78
CA GLN A 152 12.90 -4.11 0.45
C GLN A 152 11.38 -4.22 0.39
N VAL A 153 10.86 -4.45 -0.81
CA VAL A 153 9.51 -4.98 -0.99
C VAL A 153 9.49 -6.43 -0.53
N GLY A 154 8.54 -6.77 0.30
CA GLY A 154 8.40 -8.14 0.82
C GLY A 154 7.03 -8.42 1.41
N ILE A 155 6.87 -9.65 1.85
CA ILE A 155 5.62 -10.17 2.40
C ILE A 155 5.76 -10.34 3.91
N THR A 156 4.78 -9.81 4.65
CA THR A 156 4.61 -10.05 6.08
C THR A 156 3.17 -10.42 6.39
N THR A 157 2.85 -10.72 7.64
CA THR A 157 1.44 -10.81 8.06
C THR A 157 0.91 -9.44 8.45
N LEU A 158 -0.38 -9.23 8.30
CA LEU A 158 -1.03 -7.96 8.64
C LEU A 158 -0.86 -7.59 10.13
N GLY A 159 -0.85 -8.59 11.01
CA GLY A 159 -0.61 -8.38 12.45
C GLY A 159 0.86 -8.32 12.84
N HIS A 160 1.77 -8.70 11.94
CA HIS A 160 3.20 -8.58 12.16
C HIS A 160 3.64 -7.16 11.82
N SER A 161 3.26 -6.23 12.66
CA SER A 161 3.77 -4.88 12.52
C SER A 161 5.10 -4.78 13.27
N HIS A 162 6.15 -4.43 12.55
CA HIS A 162 7.40 -3.98 13.13
C HIS A 162 7.23 -2.70 13.96
N PHE A 163 6.06 -2.18 13.94
CA PHE A 163 5.60 -0.95 14.53
C PHE A 163 4.70 -1.31 15.70
N SER A 164 5.27 -1.98 16.67
CA SER A 164 4.75 -2.38 17.96
C SER A 164 3.51 -1.59 18.39
N ILE A 165 2.36 -2.22 18.34
CA ILE A 165 1.15 -1.63 18.87
C ILE A 165 0.47 -2.66 19.76
N SER A 166 -0.22 -2.14 20.79
CA SER A 166 -0.98 -2.95 21.73
C SER A 166 -1.71 -4.09 21.02
N GLU A 167 -1.66 -5.24 21.58
CA GLU A 167 -2.08 -6.54 21.04
C GLU A 167 -3.47 -6.59 20.39
N ASN A 168 -4.28 -5.53 20.52
CA ASN A 168 -5.68 -5.52 20.13
C ASN A 168 -6.07 -4.51 19.02
N THR A 169 -5.20 -3.63 18.55
CA THR A 169 -5.61 -2.53 17.65
C THR A 169 -5.01 -2.56 16.25
N GLY A 170 -4.03 -3.43 15.99
CA GLY A 170 -3.34 -3.46 14.70
C GLY A 170 -2.58 -2.16 14.39
N TYR A 171 -1.63 -2.22 13.47
CA TYR A 171 -0.84 -1.05 13.05
C TYR A 171 -1.62 -0.12 12.12
N TYR A 172 -2.48 -0.70 11.29
CA TYR A 172 -3.23 0.05 10.29
C TYR A 172 -4.50 0.65 10.88
N GLU A 173 -4.86 1.84 10.43
CA GLU A 173 -6.00 2.61 10.92
C GLU A 173 -7.20 2.52 9.98
N TYR A 174 -6.91 2.34 8.68
CA TYR A 174 -7.92 2.36 7.62
C TYR A 174 -7.71 1.25 6.62
N ALA A 175 -8.82 0.83 6.00
CA ALA A 175 -8.86 -0.05 4.86
C ALA A 175 -9.53 0.66 3.67
N ILE A 176 -9.01 0.46 2.47
CA ILE A 176 -9.57 0.95 1.22
C ILE A 176 -9.86 -0.25 0.34
N LEU A 177 -11.13 -0.53 0.12
CA LEU A 177 -11.58 -1.70 -0.62
C LEU A 177 -11.21 -1.59 -2.11
N PRO A 178 -10.93 -2.71 -2.81
CA PRO A 178 -10.61 -2.72 -4.23
C PRO A 178 -11.65 -2.00 -5.10
N ILE A 179 -12.93 -2.21 -4.82
CA ILE A 179 -14.02 -1.55 -5.54
C ILE A 179 -14.00 -0.01 -5.40
N LYS A 180 -13.35 0.52 -4.37
CA LYS A 180 -13.20 1.96 -4.14
C LYS A 180 -11.96 2.49 -4.85
N TRP A 181 -10.76 1.96 -4.57
CA TRP A 181 -9.54 2.50 -5.15
C TRP A 181 -9.37 2.21 -6.65
N LEU A 182 -10.02 1.19 -7.20
CA LEU A 182 -10.10 0.99 -8.65
C LEU A 182 -11.01 1.99 -9.39
N LYS A 183 -11.62 2.93 -8.68
CA LYS A 183 -12.43 4.02 -9.27
C LYS A 183 -11.70 5.36 -9.32
N ILE A 184 -10.44 5.38 -8.90
CA ILE A 184 -9.59 6.58 -8.96
C ILE A 184 -9.43 7.06 -10.41
#